data_fcd9a478a086c35dbe3cd9ed5dc10709
#
_entry.id   fcd9a478a086c35dbe3cd9ed5dc10709
#
_cell.length_a   1.000
_cell.length_b   1.000
_cell.length_c   1.000
_cell.angle_alpha   90.00
_cell.angle_beta   90.00
_cell.angle_gamma   90.00
#
_symmetry.space_group_name_H-M   'P 1'
#
loop_
_entity.id
_entity.type
_entity.pdbx_description
1 polymer ?
#
loop_
_entity_poly.entity_id
_entity_poly.type
_entity_poly.pdbx_seq_one_letter_code
_entity_poly.pdbx_strand_id
1 'polypeptide(L)'
;MANNLDAFSPEYRSARTQRLLKKKLIAREIASMEEQATLRDGDMVHRPYYSDVVVNNYTKGVDVTVQDVVATDEYLVVNKSKEATVYIDEIDVKQNKYDAANKYIDRMTYALRKDIDGAFLKEVLNAEYQMSDGDLGGTPWNPVTVSVANVFSLFTYTEAKMNANDIEDTKPWFFVITPEVKAAIQQTNLVNWFNQADAALRGTLKGMGYLGTWGNFNIFVSNNVAHSNKVTVSSLAAADTLTINGVTITFAAAPAAAGECKPTMAALEGMLNGVMATAGDYVEFDAADRAKLIAAGISAIDDGTDVTILSNGTTTYAQSGVTLGGEVAHCWAGQYGCTDMVIQKDVAVQKNKEPKKTGYNYLCWTLYGIKTFTEGAKRCIDVLVA
;
A
#
# COMPACT_ATOMS: atom_id res chain seq x y z
N MET A 1 -36.81 37.85 31.78
CA MET A 1 -35.47 38.47 31.44
C MET A 1 -34.45 37.36 31.43
N ALA A 2 -33.87 37.04 30.31
CA ALA A 2 -32.81 36.05 30.22
C ALA A 2 -31.50 36.76 30.58
N ASN A 3 -30.82 36.30 31.62
CA ASN A 3 -29.54 36.81 32.02
C ASN A 3 -28.50 36.31 30.98
N ASN A 4 -27.94 37.19 30.17
CA ASN A 4 -26.87 36.87 29.25
C ASN A 4 -25.53 37.24 29.92
N LEU A 5 -24.95 36.29 30.66
CA LEU A 5 -23.62 36.40 31.27
C LEU A 5 -22.54 35.67 30.49
N ASP A 6 -22.85 35.15 29.30
CA ASP A 6 -21.94 34.33 28.47
C ASP A 6 -20.72 35.15 28.03
N ALA A 7 -20.84 36.48 27.90
CA ALA A 7 -19.72 37.35 27.52
C ALA A 7 -18.56 37.40 28.56
N PHE A 8 -18.85 36.99 29.82
CA PHE A 8 -17.85 36.95 30.87
C PHE A 8 -17.35 35.55 31.23
N SER A 9 -17.81 34.54 30.52
CA SER A 9 -17.36 33.17 30.74
C SER A 9 -15.89 33.05 30.23
N PRO A 10 -14.91 32.77 31.12
CA PRO A 10 -13.52 32.69 30.70
C PRO A 10 -13.30 31.44 29.85
N GLU A 11 -12.75 31.63 28.64
CA GLU A 11 -12.31 30.54 27.79
C GLU A 11 -10.89 30.09 28.18
N TYR A 12 -10.76 28.89 28.68
CA TYR A 12 -9.46 28.29 29.02
C TYR A 12 -8.94 27.41 27.89
N ARG A 13 -7.74 27.71 27.41
CA ARG A 13 -7.03 26.86 26.44
C ARG A 13 -6.11 25.89 27.18
N SER A 14 -6.27 24.59 26.90
CA SER A 14 -5.40 23.55 27.45
C SER A 14 -3.93 23.82 27.10
N ALA A 15 -3.02 23.58 28.06
CA ALA A 15 -1.58 23.58 27.77
C ALA A 15 -1.14 22.40 26.89
N ARG A 16 -2.00 21.38 26.75
CA ARG A 16 -1.72 20.20 25.94
C ARG A 16 -2.40 20.31 24.58
N THR A 17 -1.64 20.04 23.51
CA THR A 17 -2.20 19.88 22.17
C THR A 17 -2.52 18.41 21.92
N GLN A 18 -3.47 18.15 21.03
CA GLN A 18 -3.78 16.79 20.59
C GLN A 18 -2.58 16.16 19.89
N ARG A 19 -2.30 14.90 20.23
CA ARG A 19 -1.20 14.15 19.61
C ARG A 19 -1.65 13.54 18.28
N LEU A 20 -0.76 13.54 17.30
CA LEU A 20 -0.95 12.78 16.07
C LEU A 20 -0.88 11.28 16.40
N LEU A 21 -1.90 10.53 15.96
CA LEU A 21 -1.86 9.07 15.98
C LEU A 21 -0.94 8.59 14.86
N LYS A 22 0.19 8.02 15.23
CA LYS A 22 1.18 7.49 14.28
C LYS A 22 1.06 5.98 14.25
N LYS A 23 0.84 5.41 13.06
CA LYS A 23 0.95 3.97 12.80
C LYS A 23 2.41 3.59 12.64
N LYS A 24 2.70 2.31 12.87
CA LYS A 24 4.03 1.75 12.67
C LYS A 24 4.20 1.41 11.19
N LEU A 25 5.36 1.73 10.66
CA LEU A 25 5.73 1.52 9.27
C LEU A 25 6.71 0.35 9.22
N ILE A 26 6.51 -0.57 8.30
CA ILE A 26 7.20 -1.86 8.24
C ILE A 26 8.05 -2.05 6.99
N ALA A 27 7.86 -1.23 5.96
CA ALA A 27 8.54 -1.39 4.67
C ALA A 27 10.06 -1.53 4.78
N ARG A 28 10.72 -0.69 5.60
CA ARG A 28 12.18 -0.72 5.76
C ARG A 28 12.74 -1.98 6.42
N GLU A 29 11.91 -2.71 7.17
CA GLU A 29 12.33 -3.95 7.85
C GLU A 29 12.27 -5.15 6.92
N ILE A 30 11.37 -5.11 5.94
CA ILE A 30 11.10 -6.22 5.02
C ILE A 30 11.88 -6.06 3.73
N ALA A 31 12.00 -4.82 3.22
CA ALA A 31 12.63 -4.51 1.95
C ALA A 31 14.13 -4.85 1.91
N SER A 32 14.61 -5.27 0.74
CA SER A 32 16.04 -5.23 0.42
C SER A 32 16.46 -3.79 0.12
N MET A 33 17.54 -3.36 0.73
CA MET A 33 18.17 -2.07 0.47
C MET A 33 19.58 -2.23 -0.14
N GLU A 34 19.85 -3.37 -0.77
CA GLU A 34 21.17 -3.69 -1.34
C GLU A 34 21.58 -2.70 -2.44
N GLU A 35 20.62 -2.27 -3.27
CA GLU A 35 20.85 -1.32 -4.35
C GLU A 35 20.92 0.16 -3.88
N GLN A 36 20.75 0.41 -2.58
CA GLN A 36 20.81 1.77 -2.03
C GLN A 36 22.13 2.47 -2.25
N ALA A 37 23.24 1.72 -2.21
CA ALA A 37 24.58 2.25 -2.45
C ALA A 37 24.85 2.48 -3.95
N THR A 38 24.34 1.60 -4.81
CA THR A 38 24.49 1.65 -6.27
C THR A 38 23.74 2.82 -6.87
N LEU A 39 22.50 3.06 -6.41
CA LEU A 39 21.62 4.15 -6.88
C LEU A 39 21.72 5.42 -6.03
N ARG A 40 22.90 5.73 -5.50
CA ARG A 40 23.12 7.02 -4.85
C ARG A 40 22.99 8.17 -5.83
N ASP A 41 23.52 7.97 -7.04
CA ASP A 41 23.50 8.89 -8.17
C ASP A 41 23.01 8.12 -9.40
N GLY A 42 22.09 8.69 -10.18
CA GLY A 42 21.44 8.02 -11.31
C GLY A 42 19.97 7.76 -11.07
N ASP A 43 19.24 7.36 -12.09
CA ASP A 43 17.81 7.19 -12.08
C ASP A 43 17.35 5.73 -12.16
N MET A 44 18.20 4.82 -12.63
CA MET A 44 17.87 3.41 -12.77
C MET A 44 19.06 2.47 -12.54
N VAL A 45 18.75 1.25 -12.09
CA VAL A 45 19.68 0.11 -12.02
C VAL A 45 19.10 -1.04 -12.82
N HIS A 46 19.93 -1.64 -13.67
CA HIS A 46 19.60 -2.83 -14.44
C HIS A 46 20.06 -4.08 -13.70
N ARG A 47 19.18 -5.08 -13.62
CA ARG A 47 19.47 -6.41 -13.06
C ARG A 47 19.00 -7.45 -14.08
N PRO A 48 19.92 -8.10 -14.83
CA PRO A 48 19.51 -9.11 -15.79
C PRO A 48 19.01 -10.37 -15.09
N TYR A 49 17.90 -10.91 -15.58
CA TYR A 49 17.33 -12.19 -15.17
C TYR A 49 17.62 -13.23 -16.26
N TYR A 50 18.16 -14.38 -15.86
CA TYR A 50 18.41 -15.50 -16.76
C TYR A 50 17.29 -16.54 -16.60
N SER A 51 16.77 -17.03 -17.72
CA SER A 51 15.73 -18.07 -17.70
C SER A 51 16.24 -19.40 -17.14
N ASP A 52 15.37 -20.12 -16.47
CA ASP A 52 15.68 -21.44 -15.93
C ASP A 52 15.91 -22.45 -17.07
N VAL A 53 16.82 -23.41 -16.84
CA VAL A 53 17.19 -24.46 -17.80
C VAL A 53 16.35 -25.69 -17.55
N VAL A 54 15.76 -26.25 -18.61
CA VAL A 54 14.97 -27.48 -18.54
C VAL A 54 15.86 -28.71 -18.73
N VAL A 55 15.73 -29.71 -17.86
CA VAL A 55 16.45 -30.97 -17.98
C VAL A 55 15.77 -31.87 -19.01
N ASN A 56 16.52 -32.27 -20.04
CA ASN A 56 16.07 -33.17 -21.09
C ASN A 56 16.59 -34.60 -20.87
N ASN A 57 15.79 -35.61 -21.20
CA ASN A 57 16.25 -37.01 -21.18
C ASN A 57 17.24 -37.26 -22.31
N TYR A 58 18.38 -37.84 -21.96
CA TYR A 58 19.39 -38.26 -22.95
C TYR A 58 19.19 -39.73 -23.36
N THR A 59 19.19 -39.99 -24.68
CA THR A 59 19.19 -41.33 -25.22
C THR A 59 20.51 -41.57 -25.91
N LYS A 60 21.18 -42.68 -25.60
CA LYS A 60 22.47 -43.04 -26.19
C LYS A 60 22.41 -43.13 -27.70
N GLY A 61 23.27 -42.36 -28.38
CA GLY A 61 23.37 -42.32 -29.84
C GLY A 61 22.42 -41.32 -30.53
N VAL A 62 21.73 -40.48 -29.76
CA VAL A 62 20.92 -39.39 -30.27
C VAL A 62 21.57 -38.05 -29.90
N ASP A 63 21.47 -37.07 -30.79
CA ASP A 63 22.03 -35.74 -30.56
C ASP A 63 21.37 -35.08 -29.35
N VAL A 64 22.13 -34.30 -28.57
CA VAL A 64 21.65 -33.56 -27.40
C VAL A 64 20.82 -32.38 -27.86
N THR A 65 19.65 -32.19 -27.25
CA THR A 65 18.84 -30.98 -27.48
C THR A 65 19.54 -29.77 -26.84
N VAL A 66 19.99 -28.85 -27.64
CA VAL A 66 20.58 -27.58 -27.18
C VAL A 66 19.42 -26.59 -26.90
N GLN A 67 19.45 -25.95 -25.74
CA GLN A 67 18.50 -24.90 -25.38
C GLN A 67 19.12 -23.53 -25.56
N ASP A 68 18.36 -22.58 -26.08
CA ASP A 68 18.79 -21.19 -26.15
C ASP A 68 18.68 -20.53 -24.78
N VAL A 69 19.73 -19.85 -24.36
CA VAL A 69 19.72 -19.08 -23.11
C VAL A 69 19.14 -17.71 -23.39
N VAL A 70 18.05 -17.37 -22.70
CA VAL A 70 17.38 -16.07 -22.81
C VAL A 70 17.66 -15.29 -21.53
N ALA A 71 18.21 -14.07 -21.69
CA ALA A 71 18.35 -13.12 -20.60
C ALA A 71 17.33 -11.99 -20.81
N THR A 72 16.58 -11.66 -19.75
CA THR A 72 15.66 -10.52 -19.74
C THR A 72 16.28 -9.40 -18.92
N ASP A 73 16.29 -8.17 -19.45
CA ASP A 73 16.78 -7.01 -18.74
C ASP A 73 15.64 -6.43 -17.89
N GLU A 74 15.79 -6.48 -16.57
CA GLU A 74 14.89 -5.86 -15.61
C GLU A 74 15.59 -4.67 -14.96
N TYR A 75 14.83 -3.63 -14.64
CA TYR A 75 15.37 -2.41 -14.05
C TYR A 75 14.49 -1.85 -12.95
N LEU A 76 15.15 -1.31 -11.93
CA LEU A 76 14.52 -0.49 -10.88
C LEU A 76 14.73 0.97 -11.23
N VAL A 77 13.63 1.74 -11.28
CA VAL A 77 13.66 3.17 -11.56
C VAL A 77 13.29 3.96 -10.30
N VAL A 78 14.07 5.01 -10.02
CA VAL A 78 13.78 5.97 -8.96
C VAL A 78 12.98 7.13 -9.54
N ASN A 79 11.66 6.95 -9.62
CA ASN A 79 10.75 7.90 -10.27
C ASN A 79 9.65 8.46 -9.36
N LYS A 80 9.56 7.96 -8.10
CA LYS A 80 8.51 8.38 -7.16
C LYS A 80 9.01 9.58 -6.35
N SER A 81 8.68 10.80 -6.81
CA SER A 81 8.92 12.04 -6.09
C SER A 81 7.66 12.51 -5.38
N LYS A 82 7.73 12.73 -4.08
CA LYS A 82 6.61 13.18 -3.25
C LYS A 82 7.01 14.35 -2.40
N GLU A 83 6.10 15.30 -2.24
CA GLU A 83 6.31 16.50 -1.44
C GLU A 83 5.13 16.78 -0.50
N ALA A 84 5.42 17.49 0.58
CA ALA A 84 4.43 18.09 1.46
C ALA A 84 4.94 19.46 1.90
N THR A 85 4.14 20.50 1.69
CA THR A 85 4.53 21.88 1.97
C THR A 85 3.49 22.55 2.85
N VAL A 86 3.96 23.33 3.86
CA VAL A 86 3.12 24.14 4.72
C VAL A 86 3.75 25.53 4.89
N TYR A 87 2.97 26.57 4.64
CA TYR A 87 3.35 27.96 4.93
C TYR A 87 2.91 28.32 6.34
N ILE A 88 3.80 28.94 7.13
CA ILE A 88 3.49 29.47 8.46
C ILE A 88 4.01 30.90 8.56
N ASP A 89 3.11 31.83 8.89
CA ASP A 89 3.46 33.23 9.06
C ASP A 89 4.23 33.47 10.37
N GLU A 90 5.19 34.39 10.38
CA GLU A 90 5.94 34.77 11.60
C GLU A 90 5.04 35.35 12.69
N ILE A 91 3.96 36.03 12.29
CA ILE A 91 2.98 36.57 13.23
C ILE A 91 2.33 35.44 14.01
N ASP A 92 1.87 34.38 13.29
CA ASP A 92 1.25 33.23 13.92
C ASP A 92 2.22 32.48 14.85
N VAL A 93 3.49 32.38 14.46
CA VAL A 93 4.52 31.75 15.32
C VAL A 93 4.70 32.54 16.60
N LYS A 94 4.71 33.89 16.54
CA LYS A 94 4.91 34.76 17.71
C LYS A 94 3.68 34.83 18.61
N GLN A 95 2.48 34.83 18.04
CA GLN A 95 1.23 34.92 18.78
C GLN A 95 0.73 33.56 19.30
N ASN A 96 1.20 32.47 18.72
CA ASN A 96 0.78 31.13 19.11
C ASN A 96 1.55 30.65 20.35
N LYS A 97 0.84 30.24 21.38
CA LYS A 97 1.39 29.62 22.59
C LYS A 97 2.05 28.24 22.31
N TYR A 98 1.71 27.60 21.19
CA TYR A 98 2.15 26.26 20.86
C TYR A 98 3.17 26.28 19.73
N ASP A 99 4.14 25.38 19.78
CA ASP A 99 5.10 25.18 18.70
C ASP A 99 4.41 24.50 17.50
N ALA A 100 3.70 25.32 16.70
CA ALA A 100 2.95 24.85 15.55
C ALA A 100 3.87 24.31 14.45
N ALA A 101 5.04 24.97 14.23
CA ALA A 101 5.95 24.60 13.15
C ALA A 101 6.45 23.15 13.29
N ASN A 102 7.01 22.78 14.44
CA ASN A 102 7.51 21.43 14.67
C ASN A 102 6.42 20.37 14.60
N LYS A 103 5.18 20.68 15.01
CA LYS A 103 4.07 19.76 14.90
C LYS A 103 3.62 19.51 13.46
N TYR A 104 3.61 20.55 12.62
CA TYR A 104 3.32 20.37 11.20
C TYR A 104 4.45 19.63 10.48
N ILE A 105 5.70 19.88 10.81
CA ILE A 105 6.86 19.13 10.31
C ILE A 105 6.73 17.65 10.64
N ASP A 106 6.40 17.31 11.87
CA ASP A 106 6.16 15.92 12.30
C ASP A 106 5.03 15.24 11.50
N ARG A 107 3.96 15.99 11.22
CA ARG A 107 2.83 15.48 10.41
C ARG A 107 3.22 15.24 8.96
N MET A 108 3.94 16.19 8.35
CA MET A 108 4.41 16.08 6.96
C MET A 108 5.39 14.90 6.80
N THR A 109 6.36 14.79 7.70
CA THR A 109 7.33 13.68 7.70
C THR A 109 6.65 12.32 7.83
N TYR A 110 5.67 12.22 8.74
CA TYR A 110 4.91 10.99 8.90
C TYR A 110 4.05 10.65 7.68
N ALA A 111 3.41 11.64 7.06
CA ALA A 111 2.59 11.45 5.87
C ALA A 111 3.40 10.90 4.69
N LEU A 112 4.59 11.49 4.44
CA LEU A 112 5.49 11.01 3.38
C LEU A 112 6.01 9.59 3.65
N ARG A 113 6.41 9.30 4.88
CA ARG A 113 6.85 7.93 5.24
C ARG A 113 5.71 6.90 5.14
N LYS A 114 4.48 7.30 5.47
CA LYS A 114 3.30 6.45 5.30
C LYS A 114 3.03 6.17 3.81
N ASP A 115 3.23 7.15 2.94
CA ASP A 115 3.09 6.97 1.49
C ASP A 115 4.11 5.95 0.95
N ILE A 116 5.38 6.04 1.39
CA ILE A 116 6.41 5.05 1.04
C ILE A 116 6.01 3.63 1.50
N ASP A 117 5.53 3.49 2.75
CA ASP A 117 5.09 2.21 3.30
C ASP A 117 3.92 1.62 2.52
N GLY A 118 2.92 2.45 2.18
CA GLY A 118 1.79 2.02 1.36
C GLY A 118 2.18 1.65 -0.07
N ALA A 119 3.10 2.40 -0.68
CA ALA A 119 3.62 2.09 -2.01
C ALA A 119 4.41 0.78 -2.01
N PHE A 120 5.16 0.50 -0.94
CA PHE A 120 5.88 -0.76 -0.77
C PHE A 120 4.92 -1.94 -0.60
N LEU A 121 3.92 -1.82 0.26
CA LEU A 121 2.96 -2.90 0.49
C LEU A 121 2.08 -3.22 -0.72
N LYS A 122 1.91 -2.29 -1.66
CA LYS A 122 1.24 -2.55 -2.94
C LYS A 122 2.03 -3.47 -3.87
N GLU A 123 3.33 -3.61 -3.69
CA GLU A 123 4.15 -4.53 -4.49
C GLU A 123 3.76 -6.00 -4.30
N VAL A 124 2.95 -6.34 -3.28
CA VAL A 124 2.35 -7.66 -3.10
C VAL A 124 1.59 -8.14 -4.35
N LEU A 125 1.00 -7.21 -5.10
CA LEU A 125 0.27 -7.49 -6.34
C LEU A 125 1.16 -8.04 -7.47
N ASN A 126 2.48 -7.86 -7.35
CA ASN A 126 3.48 -8.40 -8.27
C ASN A 126 4.00 -9.77 -7.81
N ALA A 127 3.43 -10.39 -6.77
CA ALA A 127 3.78 -11.73 -6.35
C ALA A 127 3.38 -12.75 -7.43
N GLU A 128 4.25 -13.71 -7.72
CA GLU A 128 3.97 -14.76 -8.71
C GLU A 128 2.91 -15.74 -8.21
N TYR A 129 2.88 -15.98 -6.89
CA TYR A 129 1.97 -16.93 -6.27
C TYR A 129 0.87 -16.20 -5.49
N GLN A 130 -0.33 -16.76 -5.57
CA GLN A 130 -1.48 -16.23 -4.87
C GLN A 130 -2.14 -17.33 -4.04
N MET A 131 -2.51 -17.05 -2.80
CA MET A 131 -3.29 -17.91 -1.94
C MET A 131 -4.74 -17.43 -1.85
N SER A 132 -5.67 -18.32 -2.10
CA SER A 132 -7.10 -18.04 -2.13
C SER A 132 -7.89 -19.06 -1.29
N ASP A 133 -9.20 -18.88 -1.19
CA ASP A 133 -10.10 -19.82 -0.51
C ASP A 133 -10.04 -21.23 -1.12
N GLY A 134 -9.74 -21.35 -2.43
CA GLY A 134 -9.53 -22.62 -3.09
C GLY A 134 -8.41 -23.48 -2.49
N ASP A 135 -7.36 -22.87 -1.97
CA ASP A 135 -6.26 -23.58 -1.29
C ASP A 135 -6.70 -24.17 0.06
N LEU A 136 -7.77 -23.65 0.65
CA LEU A 136 -8.41 -24.12 1.89
C LEU A 136 -9.56 -25.10 1.63
N GLY A 137 -9.79 -25.48 0.37
CA GLY A 137 -10.88 -26.37 -0.04
C GLY A 137 -12.20 -25.68 -0.39
N GLY A 138 -12.19 -24.35 -0.49
CA GLY A 138 -13.31 -23.54 -0.96
C GLY A 138 -13.25 -23.23 -2.46
N THR A 139 -13.67 -22.05 -2.88
CA THR A 139 -13.72 -21.64 -4.29
C THR A 139 -12.39 -21.04 -4.73
N PRO A 140 -11.77 -21.53 -5.83
CA PRO A 140 -10.54 -20.96 -6.37
C PRO A 140 -10.69 -19.46 -6.69
N TRP A 141 -9.62 -18.70 -6.42
CA TRP A 141 -9.50 -17.26 -6.68
C TRP A 141 -10.38 -16.35 -5.81
N ASN A 142 -11.25 -16.92 -4.97
CA ASN A 142 -12.01 -16.13 -4.01
C ASN A 142 -11.15 -15.78 -2.79
N PRO A 143 -11.36 -14.63 -2.17
CA PRO A 143 -10.66 -14.28 -0.93
C PRO A 143 -11.11 -15.19 0.22
N VAL A 144 -10.18 -15.46 1.12
CA VAL A 144 -10.46 -16.25 2.33
C VAL A 144 -11.24 -15.39 3.32
N THR A 145 -12.47 -15.79 3.64
CA THR A 145 -13.21 -15.17 4.75
C THR A 145 -12.62 -15.65 6.07
N VAL A 146 -11.86 -14.78 6.74
CA VAL A 146 -11.16 -15.12 7.97
C VAL A 146 -12.11 -15.23 9.14
N SER A 147 -12.00 -16.34 9.86
CA SER A 147 -12.76 -16.64 11.07
C SER A 147 -11.86 -17.24 12.15
N VAL A 148 -12.35 -17.31 13.37
CA VAL A 148 -11.67 -17.98 14.49
C VAL A 148 -11.35 -19.46 14.16
N ALA A 149 -12.16 -20.11 13.33
CA ALA A 149 -12.00 -21.52 12.98
C ALA A 149 -10.91 -21.77 11.94
N ASN A 150 -10.71 -20.84 10.98
CA ASN A 150 -9.82 -21.06 9.83
C ASN A 150 -8.53 -20.24 9.83
N VAL A 151 -8.35 -19.31 10.77
CA VAL A 151 -7.14 -18.48 10.83
C VAL A 151 -5.87 -19.30 11.00
N PHE A 152 -5.94 -20.43 11.71
CA PHE A 152 -4.81 -21.36 11.82
C PHE A 152 -4.47 -22.01 10.49
N SER A 153 -5.48 -22.47 9.77
CA SER A 153 -5.33 -23.05 8.44
C SER A 153 -4.69 -22.06 7.46
N LEU A 154 -5.08 -20.78 7.52
CA LEU A 154 -4.48 -19.72 6.71
C LEU A 154 -2.94 -19.73 6.81
N PHE A 155 -2.40 -19.73 8.02
CA PHE A 155 -0.95 -19.74 8.24
C PHE A 155 -0.30 -21.04 7.79
N THR A 156 -0.91 -22.20 8.14
CA THR A 156 -0.37 -23.51 7.80
C THR A 156 -0.34 -23.75 6.29
N TYR A 157 -1.41 -23.38 5.58
CA TYR A 157 -1.46 -23.54 4.12
C TYR A 157 -0.56 -22.53 3.40
N THR A 158 -0.39 -21.30 3.92
CA THR A 158 0.58 -20.36 3.38
C THR A 158 1.99 -20.91 3.50
N GLU A 159 2.37 -21.45 4.67
CA GLU A 159 3.68 -22.10 4.88
C GLU A 159 3.87 -23.30 3.96
N ALA A 160 2.87 -24.16 3.83
CA ALA A 160 2.89 -25.30 2.93
C ALA A 160 3.06 -24.87 1.46
N LYS A 161 2.41 -23.79 1.05
CA LYS A 161 2.50 -23.23 -0.31
C LYS A 161 3.88 -22.63 -0.58
N MET A 162 4.48 -21.96 0.40
CA MET A 162 5.86 -21.46 0.28
C MET A 162 6.86 -22.62 0.10
N ASN A 163 6.72 -23.69 0.90
CA ASN A 163 7.55 -24.88 0.77
C ASN A 163 7.31 -25.61 -0.55
N ALA A 164 6.08 -25.69 -1.03
CA ALA A 164 5.75 -26.32 -2.31
C ALA A 164 6.32 -25.57 -3.53
N ASN A 165 6.58 -24.28 -3.40
CA ASN A 165 7.19 -23.45 -4.44
C ASN A 165 8.72 -23.30 -4.25
N ASP A 166 9.34 -24.18 -3.47
CA ASP A 166 10.79 -24.23 -3.23
C ASP A 166 11.39 -22.89 -2.73
N ILE A 167 10.58 -22.12 -1.98
CA ILE A 167 11.08 -20.87 -1.38
C ILE A 167 12.02 -21.23 -0.22
N GLU A 168 13.28 -20.82 -0.35
CA GLU A 168 14.32 -21.13 0.63
C GLU A 168 13.95 -20.65 2.05
N ASP A 169 14.23 -21.47 3.05
CA ASP A 169 14.08 -21.17 4.48
C ASP A 169 15.38 -20.63 5.12
N THR A 170 16.44 -20.43 4.33
CA THR A 170 17.73 -19.90 4.79
C THR A 170 17.64 -18.49 5.37
N LYS A 171 16.68 -17.69 4.90
CA LYS A 171 16.33 -16.40 5.47
C LYS A 171 14.96 -16.51 6.15
N PRO A 172 14.75 -15.81 7.26
CA PRO A 172 13.44 -15.80 7.90
C PRO A 172 12.37 -15.28 6.94
N TRP A 173 11.15 -15.77 7.10
CA TRP A 173 10.00 -15.30 6.33
C TRP A 173 9.25 -14.23 7.09
N PHE A 174 8.55 -13.38 6.39
CA PHE A 174 7.63 -12.42 6.98
C PHE A 174 6.19 -12.69 6.56
N PHE A 175 5.25 -12.27 7.37
CA PHE A 175 3.84 -12.25 7.02
C PHE A 175 3.20 -10.96 7.50
N VAL A 176 2.74 -10.14 6.57
CA VAL A 176 2.03 -8.89 6.87
C VAL A 176 0.54 -9.16 6.81
N ILE A 177 -0.15 -8.93 7.91
CA ILE A 177 -1.57 -9.21 8.07
C ILE A 177 -2.36 -7.93 8.39
N THR A 178 -3.68 -7.99 8.13
CA THR A 178 -4.61 -6.93 8.51
C THR A 178 -4.95 -6.98 10.00
N PRO A 179 -5.48 -5.88 10.59
CA PRO A 179 -5.99 -5.88 11.94
C PRO A 179 -7.14 -6.88 12.19
N GLU A 180 -7.91 -7.21 11.15
CA GLU A 180 -9.02 -8.17 11.21
C GLU A 180 -8.52 -9.59 11.42
N VAL A 181 -7.52 -10.02 10.64
CA VAL A 181 -6.81 -11.29 10.84
C VAL A 181 -6.21 -11.35 12.25
N LYS A 182 -5.60 -10.26 12.72
CA LYS A 182 -5.11 -10.17 14.10
C LYS A 182 -6.23 -10.36 15.12
N ALA A 183 -7.40 -9.76 14.91
CA ALA A 183 -8.54 -9.91 15.83
C ALA A 183 -9.01 -11.37 15.89
N ALA A 184 -9.08 -12.06 14.74
CA ALA A 184 -9.38 -13.49 14.69
C ALA A 184 -8.35 -14.33 15.46
N ILE A 185 -7.04 -14.05 15.32
CA ILE A 185 -5.98 -14.71 16.08
C ILE A 185 -6.17 -14.52 17.60
N GLN A 186 -6.50 -13.30 18.02
CA GLN A 186 -6.69 -13.01 19.45
C GLN A 186 -7.89 -13.71 20.08
N GLN A 187 -8.89 -14.06 19.28
CA GLN A 187 -10.07 -14.81 19.73
C GLN A 187 -9.82 -16.33 19.79
N THR A 188 -8.75 -16.81 19.16
CA THR A 188 -8.34 -18.23 19.21
C THR A 188 -7.46 -18.50 20.42
N ASN A 189 -7.36 -19.77 20.82
CA ASN A 189 -6.37 -20.24 21.81
C ASN A 189 -4.90 -20.15 21.30
N LEU A 190 -4.70 -19.73 20.04
CA LEU A 190 -3.39 -19.54 19.42
C LEU A 190 -2.55 -18.42 20.06
N VAL A 191 -3.14 -17.54 20.85
CA VAL A 191 -2.42 -16.47 21.58
C VAL A 191 -1.23 -17.02 22.36
N ASN A 192 -1.33 -18.23 22.88
CA ASN A 192 -0.23 -18.86 23.61
C ASN A 192 0.96 -19.21 22.72
N TRP A 193 0.74 -19.57 21.46
CA TRP A 193 1.80 -19.87 20.49
C TRP A 193 2.59 -18.61 20.10
N PHE A 194 1.89 -17.51 19.86
CA PHE A 194 2.51 -16.22 19.57
C PHE A 194 3.27 -15.61 20.75
N ASN A 195 2.93 -16.00 21.98
CA ASN A 195 3.60 -15.52 23.18
C ASN A 195 4.96 -16.18 23.42
N GLN A 196 5.28 -17.28 22.74
CA GLN A 196 6.56 -17.99 22.84
C GLN A 196 7.66 -17.40 21.93
N ALA A 197 7.36 -16.34 21.16
CA ALA A 197 8.35 -15.66 20.35
C ALA A 197 9.54 -15.20 21.19
N ASP A 198 10.74 -15.36 20.66
CA ASP A 198 12.00 -14.96 21.29
C ASP A 198 11.92 -13.53 21.85
N ALA A 199 12.18 -13.40 23.14
CA ALA A 199 12.12 -12.13 23.85
C ALA A 199 13.07 -11.07 23.28
N ALA A 200 14.21 -11.48 22.71
CA ALA A 200 15.18 -10.58 22.06
C ALA A 200 14.60 -9.99 20.78
N LEU A 201 13.98 -10.81 19.92
CA LEU A 201 13.34 -10.38 18.68
C LEU A 201 12.14 -9.47 18.96
N ARG A 202 11.34 -9.80 19.98
CA ARG A 202 10.22 -8.94 20.44
C ARG A 202 10.70 -7.56 20.89
N GLY A 203 11.84 -7.47 21.58
CA GLY A 203 12.41 -6.21 22.04
C GLY A 203 12.73 -5.27 20.87
N THR A 204 13.34 -5.81 19.83
CA THR A 204 13.77 -5.03 18.65
C THR A 204 12.59 -4.63 17.73
N LEU A 205 11.67 -5.57 17.45
CA LEU A 205 10.60 -5.37 16.47
C LEU A 205 9.28 -4.85 17.05
N LYS A 206 9.11 -4.85 18.38
CA LYS A 206 7.88 -4.40 19.07
C LYS A 206 7.42 -3.01 18.65
N GLY A 207 8.37 -2.16 18.22
CA GLY A 207 8.12 -0.83 17.67
C GLY A 207 7.36 -0.82 16.33
N MET A 208 7.41 -1.87 15.51
CA MET A 208 7.10 -1.93 14.08
C MET A 208 5.82 -2.69 13.73
N GLY A 209 4.90 -2.89 14.67
CA GLY A 209 3.68 -3.67 14.43
C GLY A 209 3.88 -5.18 14.56
N TYR A 210 5.07 -5.63 14.94
CA TYR A 210 5.37 -7.03 15.14
C TYR A 210 4.45 -7.69 16.17
N LEU A 211 3.82 -8.80 15.77
CA LEU A 211 2.91 -9.57 16.63
C LEU A 211 3.63 -10.71 17.34
N GLY A 212 4.51 -11.39 16.67
CA GLY A 212 5.25 -12.57 17.15
C GLY A 212 5.74 -13.41 15.98
N THR A 213 6.36 -14.55 16.29
CA THR A 213 6.75 -15.58 15.32
C THR A 213 5.73 -16.71 15.34
N TRP A 214 5.47 -17.30 14.18
CA TRP A 214 4.73 -18.54 14.03
C TRP A 214 5.38 -19.37 12.92
N GLY A 215 5.81 -20.58 13.23
CA GLY A 215 6.64 -21.35 12.28
C GLY A 215 7.89 -20.54 11.88
N ASN A 216 8.12 -20.42 10.59
CA ASN A 216 9.20 -19.60 10.03
C ASN A 216 8.82 -18.13 9.81
N PHE A 217 7.57 -17.73 10.11
CA PHE A 217 7.08 -16.37 9.84
C PHE A 217 7.29 -15.42 11.01
N ASN A 218 7.82 -14.25 10.69
CA ASN A 218 7.70 -13.06 11.52
C ASN A 218 6.43 -12.30 11.12
N ILE A 219 5.47 -12.18 12.03
CA ILE A 219 4.15 -11.61 11.72
C ILE A 219 4.12 -10.14 12.08
N PHE A 220 3.75 -9.33 11.07
CA PHE A 220 3.55 -7.89 11.18
C PHE A 220 2.09 -7.53 10.95
N VAL A 221 1.61 -6.50 11.66
CA VAL A 221 0.25 -5.99 11.51
C VAL A 221 0.29 -4.59 10.95
N SER A 222 -0.30 -4.40 9.78
CA SER A 222 -0.39 -3.08 9.14
C SER A 222 -1.82 -2.79 8.68
N ASN A 223 -2.20 -1.52 8.75
CA ASN A 223 -3.43 -1.03 8.11
C ASN A 223 -3.15 -0.42 6.73
N ASN A 224 -1.87 -0.40 6.29
CA ASN A 224 -1.49 0.09 4.97
C ASN A 224 -1.40 -1.06 3.95
N VAL A 225 -1.83 -2.26 4.33
CA VAL A 225 -1.95 -3.41 3.42
C VAL A 225 -2.76 -2.98 2.20
N ALA A 226 -2.36 -3.44 1.02
CA ALA A 226 -3.10 -3.15 -0.20
C ALA A 226 -4.50 -3.77 -0.14
N HIS A 227 -5.49 -3.03 -0.58
CA HIS A 227 -6.85 -3.50 -0.74
C HIS A 227 -7.26 -3.32 -2.19
N SER A 228 -8.06 -4.25 -2.70
CA SER A 228 -8.65 -4.16 -4.02
C SER A 228 -10.17 -4.30 -3.96
N ASN A 229 -10.86 -3.66 -4.90
CA ASN A 229 -12.27 -3.88 -5.14
C ASN A 229 -12.53 -3.83 -6.64
N LYS A 230 -13.24 -4.81 -7.16
CA LYS A 230 -13.57 -4.89 -8.58
C LYS A 230 -14.87 -4.17 -8.88
N VAL A 231 -14.86 -3.35 -9.93
CA VAL A 231 -16.03 -2.71 -10.50
C VAL A 231 -16.38 -3.41 -11.79
N THR A 232 -17.55 -4.04 -11.84
CA THR A 232 -18.00 -4.73 -13.06
C THR A 232 -18.55 -3.73 -14.07
N VAL A 233 -17.90 -3.62 -15.21
CA VAL A 233 -18.18 -2.61 -16.24
C VAL A 233 -19.48 -2.88 -16.97
N SER A 234 -19.88 -4.13 -17.11
CA SER A 234 -21.16 -4.46 -17.76
C SER A 234 -22.41 -3.89 -17.07
N SER A 235 -22.24 -3.43 -15.82
CA SER A 235 -23.28 -2.76 -15.04
C SER A 235 -23.21 -1.24 -15.03
N LEU A 236 -22.20 -0.62 -15.66
CA LEU A 236 -22.07 0.85 -15.68
C LEU A 236 -23.03 1.46 -16.68
N ALA A 237 -23.88 2.35 -16.23
CA ALA A 237 -24.81 3.12 -17.06
C ALA A 237 -24.72 4.62 -16.75
N ALA A 238 -25.26 5.45 -17.65
CA ALA A 238 -25.39 6.87 -17.37
C ALA A 238 -26.34 7.11 -16.19
N ALA A 239 -25.96 8.00 -15.29
CA ALA A 239 -26.60 8.34 -14.02
C ALA A 239 -26.29 7.38 -12.85
N ASP A 240 -25.54 6.30 -13.06
CA ASP A 240 -25.00 5.50 -11.96
C ASP A 240 -23.96 6.30 -11.17
N THR A 241 -23.77 5.93 -9.91
CA THR A 241 -22.78 6.60 -9.05
C THR A 241 -21.93 5.58 -8.30
N LEU A 242 -20.65 5.91 -8.16
CA LEU A 242 -19.70 5.22 -7.33
C LEU A 242 -19.05 6.21 -6.36
N THR A 243 -19.19 5.99 -5.08
CA THR A 243 -18.55 6.83 -4.06
C THR A 243 -17.41 6.07 -3.39
N ILE A 244 -16.23 6.68 -3.37
CA ILE A 244 -15.01 6.12 -2.77
C ILE A 244 -14.49 7.12 -1.73
N ASN A 245 -14.43 6.75 -0.46
CA ASN A 245 -14.01 7.63 0.64
C ASN A 245 -14.74 8.99 0.67
N GLY A 246 -16.03 8.98 0.35
CA GLY A 246 -16.85 10.20 0.31
C GLY A 246 -16.62 11.07 -0.93
N VAL A 247 -15.86 10.62 -1.92
CA VAL A 247 -15.74 11.23 -3.24
C VAL A 247 -16.67 10.51 -4.22
N THR A 248 -17.61 11.21 -4.78
CA THR A 248 -18.60 10.62 -5.70
C THR A 248 -18.19 10.79 -7.16
N ILE A 249 -18.17 9.68 -7.87
CA ILE A 249 -18.02 9.60 -9.33
C ILE A 249 -19.42 9.39 -9.89
N THR A 250 -19.82 10.23 -10.84
CA THR A 250 -21.09 10.08 -11.55
C THR A 250 -20.82 9.67 -12.99
N PHE A 251 -21.44 8.58 -13.43
CA PHE A 251 -21.29 8.14 -14.83
C PHE A 251 -22.22 8.93 -15.74
N ALA A 252 -21.66 9.57 -16.76
CA ALA A 252 -22.39 10.38 -17.71
C ALA A 252 -21.96 10.08 -19.16
N ALA A 253 -22.91 10.05 -20.10
CA ALA A 253 -22.59 9.82 -21.51
C ALA A 253 -21.70 10.94 -22.10
N ALA A 254 -21.85 12.17 -21.59
CA ALA A 254 -21.04 13.34 -21.95
C ALA A 254 -20.69 14.09 -20.65
N PRO A 255 -19.56 13.79 -20.01
CA PRO A 255 -19.12 14.44 -18.77
C PRO A 255 -18.97 15.95 -18.95
N ALA A 256 -19.53 16.74 -18.02
CA ALA A 256 -19.51 18.19 -18.04
C ALA A 256 -19.20 18.83 -16.68
N ALA A 257 -19.45 18.11 -15.58
CA ALA A 257 -19.17 18.57 -14.22
C ALA A 257 -18.02 17.80 -13.57
N ALA A 258 -17.35 18.42 -12.58
CA ALA A 258 -16.28 17.77 -11.82
C ALA A 258 -16.76 16.47 -11.19
N GLY A 259 -15.96 15.40 -11.29
CA GLY A 259 -16.34 14.08 -10.82
C GLY A 259 -17.21 13.26 -11.76
N GLU A 260 -17.50 13.76 -12.96
CA GLU A 260 -18.20 12.99 -13.99
C GLU A 260 -17.25 12.22 -14.90
N CYS A 261 -17.62 10.99 -15.23
CA CYS A 261 -16.85 10.03 -16.01
C CYS A 261 -17.76 9.30 -17.01
N LYS A 262 -17.25 8.97 -18.19
CA LYS A 262 -17.96 8.04 -19.09
C LYS A 262 -18.07 6.65 -18.47
N PRO A 263 -19.16 5.91 -18.75
CA PRO A 263 -19.34 4.54 -18.25
C PRO A 263 -18.48 3.53 -19.04
N THR A 264 -17.17 3.74 -19.05
CA THR A 264 -16.18 2.88 -19.71
C THR A 264 -15.00 2.59 -18.75
N MET A 265 -14.35 1.45 -18.93
CA MET A 265 -13.19 1.04 -18.13
C MET A 265 -12.06 2.07 -18.20
N ALA A 266 -11.62 2.39 -19.39
CA ALA A 266 -10.52 3.33 -19.62
C ALA A 266 -10.79 4.73 -19.05
N ALA A 267 -12.05 5.20 -19.08
CA ALA A 267 -12.42 6.48 -18.50
C ALA A 267 -12.37 6.46 -16.97
N LEU A 268 -12.89 5.39 -16.34
CA LEU A 268 -12.84 5.22 -14.88
C LEU A 268 -11.41 5.05 -14.38
N GLU A 269 -10.62 4.21 -15.04
CA GLU A 269 -9.19 4.04 -14.73
C GLU A 269 -8.44 5.36 -14.87
N GLY A 270 -8.60 6.05 -16.02
CA GLY A 270 -7.94 7.31 -16.29
C GLY A 270 -8.30 8.38 -15.27
N MET A 271 -9.56 8.47 -14.86
CA MET A 271 -10.03 9.42 -13.87
C MET A 271 -9.43 9.15 -12.49
N LEU A 272 -9.38 7.89 -12.04
CA LEU A 272 -8.82 7.52 -10.75
C LEU A 272 -7.30 7.70 -10.72
N ASN A 273 -6.62 7.40 -11.82
CA ASN A 273 -5.17 7.56 -11.94
C ASN A 273 -4.75 9.02 -12.27
N GLY A 274 -5.68 9.87 -12.69
CA GLY A 274 -5.41 11.24 -13.13
C GLY A 274 -4.70 11.30 -14.49
N VAL A 275 -4.95 10.34 -15.38
CA VAL A 275 -4.36 10.25 -16.71
C VAL A 275 -5.49 10.10 -17.74
N MET A 276 -5.77 11.17 -18.49
CA MET A 276 -6.80 11.16 -19.51
C MET A 276 -6.26 10.55 -20.81
N ALA A 277 -6.73 9.35 -21.15
CA ALA A 277 -6.33 8.67 -22.37
C ALA A 277 -6.99 9.29 -23.62
N THR A 278 -8.28 9.65 -23.53
CA THR A 278 -9.05 10.28 -24.59
C THR A 278 -9.70 11.55 -24.08
N ALA A 279 -9.60 12.64 -24.83
CA ALA A 279 -10.20 13.92 -24.47
C ALA A 279 -11.74 13.80 -24.29
N GLY A 280 -12.24 14.25 -23.15
CA GLY A 280 -13.67 14.21 -22.81
C GLY A 280 -14.16 12.88 -22.24
N ASP A 281 -13.27 11.99 -21.79
CA ASP A 281 -13.66 10.76 -21.11
C ASP A 281 -14.12 11.01 -19.68
N TYR A 282 -13.58 12.03 -19.04
CA TYR A 282 -14.01 12.46 -17.70
C TYR A 282 -13.73 13.95 -17.48
N VAL A 283 -14.31 14.52 -16.43
CA VAL A 283 -13.97 15.84 -15.90
C VAL A 283 -13.28 15.63 -14.54
N GLU A 284 -12.09 16.19 -14.38
CA GLU A 284 -11.24 16.03 -13.20
C GLU A 284 -11.99 16.41 -11.92
N PHE A 285 -11.63 15.75 -10.81
CA PHE A 285 -12.15 16.05 -9.49
C PHE A 285 -11.73 17.46 -9.02
N ASP A 286 -12.50 18.01 -8.11
CA ASP A 286 -12.05 19.15 -7.33
C ASP A 286 -10.76 18.84 -6.58
N ALA A 287 -9.92 19.85 -6.34
CA ALA A 287 -8.63 19.67 -5.66
C ALA A 287 -8.76 19.00 -4.28
N ALA A 288 -9.85 19.30 -3.55
CA ALA A 288 -10.11 18.68 -2.24
C ALA A 288 -10.45 17.18 -2.34
N ASP A 289 -11.24 16.80 -3.33
CA ASP A 289 -11.63 15.40 -3.54
C ASP A 289 -10.47 14.61 -4.13
N ARG A 290 -9.72 15.18 -5.07
CA ARG A 290 -8.48 14.58 -5.57
C ARG A 290 -7.47 14.31 -4.43
N ALA A 291 -7.32 15.25 -3.50
CA ALA A 291 -6.46 15.08 -2.33
C ALA A 291 -6.91 13.93 -1.41
N LYS A 292 -8.22 13.71 -1.24
CA LYS A 292 -8.76 12.56 -0.47
C LYS A 292 -8.39 11.21 -1.12
N LEU A 293 -8.53 11.10 -2.44
CA LEU A 293 -8.19 9.89 -3.19
C LEU A 293 -6.68 9.61 -3.14
N ILE A 294 -5.84 10.63 -3.32
CA ILE A 294 -4.39 10.51 -3.21
C ILE A 294 -3.99 10.09 -1.79
N ALA A 295 -4.58 10.67 -0.75
CA ALA A 295 -4.29 10.32 0.65
C ALA A 295 -4.69 8.88 1.01
N ALA A 296 -5.70 8.32 0.35
CA ALA A 296 -6.09 6.92 0.47
C ALA A 296 -5.26 6.00 -0.46
N GLY A 297 -4.39 6.57 -1.29
CA GLY A 297 -3.59 5.83 -2.27
C GLY A 297 -4.45 5.14 -3.32
N ILE A 298 -5.58 5.73 -3.70
CA ILE A 298 -6.44 5.17 -4.73
C ILE A 298 -5.73 5.18 -6.08
N SER A 299 -5.78 4.05 -6.75
CA SER A 299 -5.38 3.86 -8.15
C SER A 299 -6.27 2.80 -8.77
N ALA A 300 -6.31 2.71 -10.07
CA ALA A 300 -7.14 1.74 -10.78
C ALA A 300 -6.33 1.02 -11.85
N ILE A 301 -6.73 -0.21 -12.15
CA ILE A 301 -6.17 -1.04 -13.22
C ILE A 301 -7.34 -1.61 -14.02
N ASP A 302 -7.32 -1.39 -15.33
CA ASP A 302 -8.23 -2.02 -16.28
C ASP A 302 -7.67 -3.39 -16.66
N ASP A 303 -8.39 -4.46 -16.36
CA ASP A 303 -8.00 -5.85 -16.69
C ASP A 303 -8.63 -6.36 -18.01
N GLY A 304 -9.32 -5.49 -18.74
CA GLY A 304 -10.02 -5.79 -19.99
C GLY A 304 -11.43 -6.35 -19.79
N THR A 305 -11.83 -6.65 -18.57
CA THR A 305 -13.16 -7.17 -18.19
C THR A 305 -13.80 -6.31 -17.11
N ASP A 306 -13.04 -5.97 -16.08
CA ASP A 306 -13.45 -5.17 -14.93
C ASP A 306 -12.39 -4.09 -14.63
N VAL A 307 -12.75 -3.10 -13.82
CA VAL A 307 -11.79 -2.15 -13.26
C VAL A 307 -11.50 -2.51 -11.82
N THR A 308 -10.26 -2.87 -11.53
CA THR A 308 -9.80 -3.14 -10.17
C THR A 308 -9.31 -1.86 -9.53
N ILE A 309 -10.02 -1.39 -8.51
CA ILE A 309 -9.64 -0.22 -7.69
C ILE A 309 -8.74 -0.68 -6.56
N LEU A 310 -7.56 -0.10 -6.46
CA LEU A 310 -6.57 -0.38 -5.42
C LEU A 310 -6.52 0.76 -4.41
N SER A 311 -6.33 0.42 -3.14
CA SER A 311 -6.18 1.40 -2.06
C SER A 311 -5.10 0.97 -1.05
N ASN A 312 -4.64 1.91 -0.23
CA ASN A 312 -3.76 1.64 0.91
C ASN A 312 -4.62 1.56 2.19
N GLY A 313 -5.01 0.33 2.56
CA GLY A 313 -5.90 0.08 3.69
C GLY A 313 -7.37 0.16 3.33
N THR A 314 -8.22 -0.18 4.30
CA THR A 314 -9.69 -0.25 4.15
C THR A 314 -10.29 1.04 3.60
N THR A 315 -11.14 0.90 2.62
CA THR A 315 -11.78 2.01 1.90
C THR A 315 -13.29 1.87 1.97
N THR A 316 -13.99 2.99 2.18
CA THR A 316 -15.46 2.99 2.17
C THR A 316 -15.97 3.14 0.76
N TYR A 317 -16.89 2.27 0.38
CA TYR A 317 -17.58 2.29 -0.91
C TYR A 317 -19.08 2.48 -0.70
N ALA A 318 -19.70 3.31 -1.55
CA ALA A 318 -21.14 3.36 -1.72
C ALA A 318 -21.44 3.39 -3.22
N GLN A 319 -22.55 2.77 -3.61
CA GLN A 319 -22.87 2.59 -5.02
C GLN A 319 -24.37 2.75 -5.31
N SER A 320 -24.68 3.17 -6.49
CA SER A 320 -26.03 3.16 -7.06
C SER A 320 -25.94 2.78 -8.54
N GLY A 321 -26.53 1.64 -8.91
CA GLY A 321 -26.47 1.08 -10.27
C GLY A 321 -25.17 0.36 -10.64
N VAL A 322 -24.10 0.52 -9.86
CA VAL A 322 -22.79 -0.10 -10.08
C VAL A 322 -22.70 -1.43 -9.33
N THR A 323 -22.05 -2.44 -9.88
CA THR A 323 -21.77 -3.70 -9.18
C THR A 323 -20.33 -3.73 -8.69
N LEU A 324 -20.13 -3.96 -7.39
CA LEU A 324 -18.82 -4.14 -6.75
C LEU A 324 -18.62 -5.60 -6.35
N GLY A 325 -17.40 -6.11 -6.56
CA GLY A 325 -17.04 -7.50 -6.24
C GLY A 325 -16.76 -7.78 -4.76
N GLY A 326 -16.79 -6.75 -3.92
CA GLY A 326 -16.37 -6.82 -2.51
C GLY A 326 -14.91 -6.39 -2.32
N GLU A 327 -14.61 -5.91 -1.10
CA GLU A 327 -13.26 -5.50 -0.75
C GLU A 327 -12.41 -6.72 -0.40
N VAL A 328 -11.23 -6.81 -1.00
CA VAL A 328 -10.24 -7.87 -0.77
C VAL A 328 -8.98 -7.24 -0.23
N ALA A 329 -8.49 -7.72 0.90
CA ALA A 329 -7.21 -7.33 1.47
C ALA A 329 -6.11 -8.30 0.99
N HIS A 330 -4.99 -7.73 0.51
CA HIS A 330 -3.83 -8.46 0.03
C HIS A 330 -2.80 -8.60 1.16
N CYS A 331 -2.92 -9.62 1.98
CA CYS A 331 -1.93 -9.95 2.99
C CYS A 331 -0.67 -10.50 2.32
N TRP A 332 0.50 -10.10 2.78
CA TRP A 332 1.76 -10.41 2.11
C TRP A 332 2.61 -11.37 2.92
N ALA A 333 2.85 -12.56 2.38
CA ALA A 333 3.80 -13.53 2.90
C ALA A 333 4.99 -13.64 1.96
N GLY A 334 6.20 -13.74 2.51
CA GLY A 334 7.40 -13.86 1.68
C GLY A 334 8.69 -13.93 2.46
N GLN A 335 9.78 -14.09 1.74
CA GLN A 335 11.14 -14.03 2.28
C GLN A 335 11.59 -12.57 2.42
N TYR A 336 12.32 -12.25 3.49
CA TYR A 336 12.91 -10.92 3.65
C TYR A 336 13.80 -10.55 2.45
N GLY A 337 13.60 -9.35 1.93
CA GLY A 337 14.33 -8.84 0.77
C GLY A 337 13.82 -9.34 -0.58
N CYS A 338 12.58 -9.84 -0.67
CA CYS A 338 11.96 -10.20 -1.95
C CYS A 338 11.68 -8.98 -2.84
N THR A 339 11.54 -7.80 -2.25
CA THR A 339 11.30 -6.53 -2.96
C THR A 339 12.41 -5.55 -2.64
N ASP A 340 12.97 -4.96 -3.68
CA ASP A 340 14.01 -3.95 -3.55
C ASP A 340 13.41 -2.55 -3.42
N MET A 341 13.96 -1.77 -2.48
CA MET A 341 13.58 -0.38 -2.25
C MET A 341 14.82 0.49 -2.16
N VAL A 342 14.83 1.56 -2.94
CA VAL A 342 15.89 2.58 -2.93
C VAL A 342 15.30 3.92 -2.55
N ILE A 343 15.88 4.57 -1.56
CA ILE A 343 15.50 5.92 -1.12
C ILE A 343 16.67 6.84 -1.39
N GLN A 344 16.72 7.49 -2.55
CA GLN A 344 17.79 8.44 -2.89
C GLN A 344 17.76 9.66 -1.99
N LYS A 345 16.56 10.15 -1.66
CA LYS A 345 16.38 11.25 -0.74
C LYS A 345 15.38 10.84 0.34
N ASP A 346 15.89 10.61 1.56
CA ASP A 346 15.01 10.44 2.72
C ASP A 346 14.31 11.77 3.04
N VAL A 347 13.18 11.68 3.73
CA VAL A 347 12.36 12.83 4.08
C VAL A 347 13.21 13.88 4.80
N ALA A 348 13.51 14.97 4.11
CA ALA A 348 14.27 16.10 4.62
C ALA A 348 13.40 17.34 4.66
N VAL A 349 13.53 18.10 5.73
CA VAL A 349 12.80 19.36 5.94
C VAL A 349 13.67 20.52 5.48
N GLN A 350 13.14 21.32 4.57
CA GLN A 350 13.74 22.58 4.15
C GLN A 350 12.87 23.74 4.65
N LYS A 351 13.49 24.75 5.21
CA LYS A 351 12.84 25.98 5.67
C LYS A 351 13.25 27.10 4.73
N ASN A 352 12.33 27.58 3.91
CA ASN A 352 12.56 28.65 2.94
C ASN A 352 11.76 29.88 3.32
N LYS A 353 12.38 31.06 3.32
CA LYS A 353 11.67 32.32 3.49
C LYS A 353 10.92 32.69 2.24
N GLU A 354 9.65 33.03 2.36
CA GLU A 354 8.86 33.49 1.23
C GLU A 354 9.22 34.96 0.90
N PRO A 355 9.69 35.26 -0.32
CA PRO A 355 10.20 36.61 -0.65
C PRO A 355 9.19 37.74 -0.52
N LYS A 356 7.88 37.42 -0.70
CA LYS A 356 6.77 38.38 -0.73
C LYS A 356 5.92 38.36 0.54
N LYS A 357 6.28 37.55 1.56
CA LYS A 357 5.51 37.34 2.80
C LYS A 357 6.45 37.30 4.01
N THR A 358 5.92 37.53 5.20
CA THR A 358 6.70 37.53 6.43
C THR A 358 6.93 36.15 7.03
N GLY A 359 6.44 35.09 6.43
CA GLY A 359 6.52 33.73 6.94
C GLY A 359 7.54 32.84 6.23
N TYR A 360 7.53 31.59 6.64
CA TYR A 360 8.39 30.53 6.10
C TYR A 360 7.57 29.41 5.50
N ASN A 361 8.02 28.93 4.32
CA ASN A 361 7.57 27.67 3.73
C ASN A 361 8.42 26.54 4.31
N TYR A 362 7.77 25.58 4.93
CA TYR A 362 8.36 24.31 5.34
C TYR A 362 8.04 23.28 4.26
N LEU A 363 9.08 22.88 3.53
CA LEU A 363 8.99 21.88 2.46
C LEU A 363 9.61 20.59 2.94
N CYS A 364 8.85 19.51 2.91
CA CYS A 364 9.35 18.14 3.06
C CYS A 364 9.22 17.43 1.72
N TRP A 365 10.24 16.74 1.26
CA TRP A 365 10.18 15.95 0.04
C TRP A 365 11.03 14.70 0.15
N THR A 366 10.68 13.71 -0.66
CA THR A 366 11.37 12.43 -0.75
C THR A 366 11.43 11.97 -2.19
N LEU A 367 12.47 11.20 -2.51
CA LEU A 367 12.64 10.57 -3.81
C LEU A 367 13.02 9.12 -3.62
N TYR A 368 12.22 8.20 -4.17
CA TYR A 368 12.40 6.77 -3.98
C TYR A 368 11.97 5.96 -5.20
N GLY A 369 12.45 4.72 -5.27
CA GLY A 369 12.03 3.69 -6.21
C GLY A 369 11.75 2.39 -5.49
N ILE A 370 10.79 1.62 -5.97
CA ILE A 370 10.44 0.30 -5.44
C ILE A 370 10.19 -0.61 -6.63
N LYS A 371 10.73 -1.81 -6.58
CA LYS A 371 10.53 -2.82 -7.61
C LYS A 371 10.62 -4.21 -7.02
N THR A 372 9.66 -5.04 -7.33
CA THR A 372 9.75 -6.49 -7.15
C THR A 372 10.24 -7.08 -8.47
N PHE A 373 11.48 -7.61 -8.47
CA PHE A 373 12.04 -8.29 -9.62
C PHE A 373 11.44 -9.69 -9.77
N THR A 374 11.53 -10.31 -10.94
CA THR A 374 11.00 -11.65 -11.20
C THR A 374 11.50 -12.68 -10.19
N GLU A 375 12.75 -12.64 -9.79
CA GLU A 375 13.31 -13.50 -8.74
C GLU A 375 12.64 -13.24 -7.38
N GLY A 376 12.39 -11.97 -7.04
CA GLY A 376 11.68 -11.56 -5.82
C GLY A 376 10.22 -11.96 -5.82
N ALA A 377 9.54 -11.86 -6.97
CA ALA A 377 8.15 -12.26 -7.16
C ALA A 377 7.94 -13.74 -6.86
N LYS A 378 8.91 -14.60 -7.24
CA LYS A 378 8.91 -16.04 -6.92
C LYS A 378 9.10 -16.35 -5.43
N ARG A 379 9.55 -15.38 -4.62
CA ARG A 379 9.82 -15.53 -3.18
C ARG A 379 8.72 -14.99 -2.30
N CYS A 380 7.60 -14.59 -2.87
CA CYS A 380 6.48 -14.04 -2.11
C CYS A 380 5.13 -14.57 -2.60
N ILE A 381 4.14 -14.50 -1.73
CA ILE A 381 2.78 -14.96 -1.94
C ILE A 381 1.83 -13.82 -1.57
N ASP A 382 0.88 -13.54 -2.46
CA ASP A 382 -0.27 -12.70 -2.18
C ASP A 382 -1.39 -13.55 -1.56
N VAL A 383 -1.77 -13.25 -0.33
CA VAL A 383 -2.82 -13.97 0.41
C VAL A 383 -4.09 -13.13 0.44
N LEU A 384 -5.10 -13.58 -0.30
CA LEU A 384 -6.38 -12.89 -0.43
C LEU A 384 -7.26 -13.11 0.80
N VAL A 385 -7.67 -12.03 1.44
CA VAL A 385 -8.51 -12.04 2.64
C VAL A 385 -9.70 -11.09 2.45
N ALA A 386 -10.93 -11.57 2.83
CA ALA A 386 -12.17 -10.78 2.82
C ALA A 386 -12.68 -10.53 4.23
#